data_c0cce54b63555d3686aa13c286b457d3
#
_entry.id   c0cce54b63555d3686aa13c286b457d3
#
_cell.length_a   1.000
_cell.length_b   1.000
_cell.length_c   1.000
_cell.angle_alpha   90.00
_cell.angle_beta   90.00
_cell.angle_gamma   90.00
#
_symmetry.space_group_name_H-M   'P 1'
#
loop_
_entity.id
_entity.type
_entity.pdbx_description
1 polymer ?
#
loop_
_entity_poly.entity_id
_entity_poly.type
_entity_poly.pdbx_seq_one_letter_code
_entity_poly.pdbx_strand_id
1 'polypeptide(L)'
;TGNPHAFDRGTVGGRILEQMIHRSLEQRNLLIEGTEIFPAYKRQKSFLAAGILLDDVSNYAMVCNVEAVKKDGTIHMGMDGFQKEKDMLQVPLGVISDWKEVRCLQQKIYIVENPSVFAMLCEKAECSCMCMNGQPRLAGLMLLDLLEKSGTTIYYSGDLDPEGILIAQKLADYYRGKFHFWHMDPEDYNKSRSEEVISDRRMKILDKITDVRLISVVDEIKKYKTAGYQERIFV
;
A
#
# COMPACT_ATOMS: atom_id res chain seq x y z
N THR A 1 -31.69 -12.80 -5.79
CA THR A 1 -31.64 -14.16 -5.22
C THR A 1 -32.11 -14.20 -3.76
N GLY A 2 -32.19 -13.07 -3.06
CA GLY A 2 -32.52 -13.02 -1.62
C GLY A 2 -31.41 -13.60 -0.69
N ASN A 3 -30.36 -14.18 -1.24
CA ASN A 3 -29.21 -14.65 -0.48
C ASN A 3 -28.04 -13.65 -0.63
N PRO A 4 -27.63 -12.96 0.44
CA PRO A 4 -26.53 -11.98 0.40
C PRO A 4 -25.19 -12.62 0.02
N HIS A 5 -25.03 -13.93 0.22
CA HIS A 5 -23.80 -14.68 -0.08
C HIS A 5 -23.80 -15.36 -1.45
N ALA A 6 -24.82 -15.11 -2.30
CA ALA A 6 -24.94 -15.78 -3.60
C ALA A 6 -23.74 -15.59 -4.53
N PHE A 7 -23.03 -14.46 -4.40
CA PHE A 7 -21.89 -14.07 -5.22
C PHE A 7 -20.56 -14.07 -4.47
N ASP A 8 -20.49 -14.65 -3.27
CA ASP A 8 -19.26 -14.78 -2.52
C ASP A 8 -18.21 -15.59 -3.29
N ARG A 9 -16.93 -15.33 -2.97
CA ARG A 9 -15.82 -16.07 -3.56
C ARG A 9 -15.99 -17.58 -3.31
N GLY A 10 -15.89 -18.39 -4.38
CA GLY A 10 -16.01 -19.85 -4.29
C GLY A 10 -17.43 -20.39 -4.51
N THR A 11 -18.47 -19.56 -4.44
CA THR A 11 -19.83 -19.97 -4.84
C THR A 11 -19.93 -20.13 -6.37
N VAL A 12 -20.96 -20.84 -6.82
CA VAL A 12 -21.23 -20.97 -8.27
C VAL A 12 -21.53 -19.60 -8.89
N GLY A 13 -22.39 -18.80 -8.23
CA GLY A 13 -22.72 -17.44 -8.66
C GLY A 13 -21.50 -16.53 -8.72
N GLY A 14 -20.66 -16.57 -7.70
CA GLY A 14 -19.43 -15.79 -7.65
C GLY A 14 -18.44 -16.11 -8.76
N ARG A 15 -18.26 -17.40 -9.08
CA ARG A 15 -17.40 -17.85 -10.21
C ARG A 15 -17.95 -17.40 -11.56
N ILE A 16 -19.25 -17.53 -11.77
CA ILE A 16 -19.89 -17.07 -13.01
C ILE A 16 -19.73 -15.57 -13.17
N LEU A 17 -20.03 -14.78 -12.13
CA LEU A 17 -19.88 -13.33 -12.15
C LEU A 17 -18.43 -12.92 -12.49
N GLU A 18 -17.45 -13.54 -11.85
CA GLU A 18 -16.03 -13.27 -12.10
C GLU A 18 -15.64 -13.55 -13.55
N GLN A 19 -16.09 -14.68 -14.12
CA GLN A 19 -15.86 -15.01 -15.53
C GLN A 19 -16.53 -14.01 -16.49
N MET A 20 -17.75 -13.57 -16.18
CA MET A 20 -18.45 -12.56 -17.00
C MET A 20 -17.70 -11.21 -16.97
N ILE A 21 -17.25 -10.79 -15.80
CA ILE A 21 -16.44 -9.55 -15.65
C ILE A 21 -15.17 -9.66 -16.49
N HIS A 22 -14.41 -10.75 -16.38
CA HIS A 22 -13.17 -10.94 -17.13
C HIS A 22 -13.42 -10.88 -18.64
N ARG A 23 -14.43 -11.61 -19.15
CA ARG A 23 -14.80 -11.57 -20.57
C ARG A 23 -15.20 -10.16 -21.03
N SER A 24 -15.97 -9.44 -20.23
CA SER A 24 -16.37 -8.07 -20.54
C SER A 24 -15.17 -7.12 -20.62
N LEU A 25 -14.20 -7.25 -19.70
CA LEU A 25 -12.99 -6.44 -19.71
C LEU A 25 -12.10 -6.78 -20.92
N GLU A 26 -11.94 -8.05 -21.25
CA GLU A 26 -11.22 -8.50 -22.46
C GLU A 26 -11.86 -7.94 -23.75
N GLN A 27 -13.18 -8.05 -23.89
CA GLN A 27 -13.91 -7.51 -25.05
C GLN A 27 -13.77 -5.99 -25.19
N ARG A 28 -13.58 -5.27 -24.08
CA ARG A 28 -13.39 -3.82 -24.05
C ARG A 28 -11.92 -3.41 -24.14
N ASN A 29 -10.99 -4.37 -24.30
CA ASN A 29 -9.53 -4.16 -24.25
C ASN A 29 -9.05 -3.38 -23.00
N LEU A 30 -9.72 -3.59 -21.88
CA LEU A 30 -9.35 -2.97 -20.62
C LEU A 30 -8.28 -3.85 -19.92
N LEU A 31 -7.03 -3.44 -20.05
CA LEU A 31 -5.93 -4.03 -19.29
C LEU A 31 -5.97 -3.55 -17.83
N ILE A 32 -5.82 -4.49 -16.92
CA ILE A 32 -5.72 -4.21 -15.47
C ILE A 32 -4.25 -4.30 -15.10
N GLU A 33 -3.61 -3.15 -15.02
CA GLU A 33 -2.18 -3.03 -14.74
C GLU A 33 -1.81 -3.38 -13.30
N GLY A 34 -0.56 -3.79 -13.07
CA GLY A 34 0.02 -4.09 -11.75
C GLY A 34 -0.47 -5.38 -11.11
N THR A 35 -1.18 -6.23 -11.86
CA THR A 35 -1.77 -7.47 -11.33
C THR A 35 -0.76 -8.62 -11.23
N GLU A 36 0.35 -8.56 -11.94
CA GLU A 36 1.48 -9.49 -11.82
C GLU A 36 2.25 -9.28 -10.52
N ILE A 37 2.34 -8.05 -10.03
CA ILE A 37 3.03 -7.69 -8.78
C ILE A 37 2.18 -8.07 -7.56
N PHE A 38 0.88 -7.76 -7.64
CA PHE A 38 -0.11 -8.07 -6.62
C PHE A 38 -1.26 -8.94 -7.17
N PRO A 39 -1.08 -10.26 -7.32
CA PRO A 39 -2.11 -11.14 -7.93
C PRO A 39 -3.44 -11.14 -7.17
N ALA A 40 -3.41 -11.00 -5.85
CA ALA A 40 -4.63 -10.88 -5.03
C ALA A 40 -5.46 -9.64 -5.38
N TYR A 41 -4.82 -8.60 -5.89
CA TYR A 41 -5.41 -7.36 -6.32
C TYR A 41 -6.16 -7.46 -7.66
N LYS A 42 -5.78 -8.40 -8.52
CA LYS A 42 -6.39 -8.59 -9.85
C LYS A 42 -7.91 -8.70 -9.78
N ARG A 43 -8.42 -9.55 -8.89
CA ARG A 43 -9.87 -9.74 -8.73
C ARG A 43 -10.56 -8.44 -8.32
N GLN A 44 -10.04 -7.76 -7.31
CA GLN A 44 -10.61 -6.52 -6.80
C GLN A 44 -10.59 -5.40 -7.85
N LYS A 45 -9.49 -5.22 -8.58
CA LYS A 45 -9.39 -4.27 -9.70
C LYS A 45 -10.34 -4.61 -10.83
N SER A 46 -10.52 -5.90 -11.17
CA SER A 46 -11.47 -6.33 -12.19
C SER A 46 -12.90 -5.97 -11.82
N PHE A 47 -13.29 -6.22 -10.57
CA PHE A 47 -14.62 -5.86 -10.07
C PHE A 47 -14.81 -4.35 -10.03
N LEU A 48 -13.82 -3.58 -9.57
CA LEU A 48 -13.82 -2.12 -9.60
C LEU A 48 -14.00 -1.57 -11.03
N ALA A 49 -13.28 -2.13 -12.01
CA ALA A 49 -13.41 -1.75 -13.42
C ALA A 49 -14.80 -2.05 -14.00
N ALA A 50 -15.52 -3.02 -13.42
CA ALA A 50 -16.91 -3.33 -13.73
C ALA A 50 -17.91 -2.49 -12.89
N GLY A 51 -17.46 -1.55 -12.08
CA GLY A 51 -18.29 -0.70 -11.22
C GLY A 51 -18.74 -1.38 -9.92
N ILE A 52 -18.08 -2.47 -9.51
CA ILE A 52 -18.40 -3.21 -8.28
C ILE A 52 -17.26 -3.03 -7.28
N LEU A 53 -17.54 -2.39 -6.15
CA LEU A 53 -16.61 -2.33 -5.03
C LEU A 53 -16.78 -3.59 -4.16
N LEU A 54 -15.66 -4.28 -3.94
CA LEU A 54 -15.60 -5.38 -2.98
C LEU A 54 -15.05 -4.83 -1.67
N ASP A 55 -15.83 -4.97 -0.59
CA ASP A 55 -15.45 -4.51 0.74
C ASP A 55 -15.09 -3.01 0.78
N ASP A 56 -16.05 -2.17 0.40
CA ASP A 56 -15.89 -0.72 0.26
C ASP A 56 -15.73 0.03 1.59
N VAL A 57 -16.11 -0.60 2.70
CA VAL A 57 -16.06 -0.01 4.06
C VAL A 57 -14.85 -0.47 4.84
N SER A 58 -14.62 -1.80 4.97
CA SER A 58 -13.52 -2.35 5.79
C SER A 58 -12.17 -2.34 5.06
N ASN A 59 -12.18 -2.10 3.75
CA ASN A 59 -10.97 -1.88 2.95
C ASN A 59 -10.66 -0.39 2.97
N TYR A 60 -9.67 0.02 3.75
CA TYR A 60 -9.31 1.42 3.98
C TYR A 60 -7.80 1.63 3.85
N ALA A 61 -7.41 2.87 3.64
CA ALA A 61 -6.05 3.36 3.81
C ALA A 61 -5.97 4.33 4.98
N MET A 62 -4.86 4.31 5.70
CA MET A 62 -4.58 5.26 6.78
C MET A 62 -3.74 6.40 6.22
N VAL A 63 -4.19 7.64 6.40
CA VAL A 63 -3.50 8.83 5.88
C VAL A 63 -3.54 9.97 6.89
N CYS A 64 -2.57 10.86 6.77
CA CYS A 64 -2.50 12.10 7.50
C CYS A 64 -1.96 13.19 6.56
N ASN A 65 -2.53 14.38 6.68
CA ASN A 65 -2.05 15.58 6.00
C ASN A 65 -2.01 15.46 4.45
N VAL A 66 -3.12 14.94 3.88
CA VAL A 66 -3.33 14.83 2.44
C VAL A 66 -4.63 15.53 2.02
N GLU A 67 -4.60 16.20 0.88
CA GLU A 67 -5.77 16.78 0.23
C GLU A 67 -6.27 15.83 -0.87
N ALA A 68 -7.58 15.74 -1.05
CA ALA A 68 -8.20 14.95 -2.10
C ALA A 68 -9.09 15.79 -2.99
N VAL A 69 -9.03 15.55 -4.31
CA VAL A 69 -9.91 16.15 -5.30
C VAL A 69 -10.84 15.08 -5.86
N LYS A 70 -12.14 15.31 -5.81
CA LYS A 70 -13.16 14.39 -6.30
C LYS A 70 -13.21 14.36 -7.84
N LYS A 71 -13.87 13.34 -8.39
CA LYS A 71 -14.05 13.18 -9.85
C LYS A 71 -14.76 14.38 -10.51
N ASP A 72 -15.65 15.05 -9.81
CA ASP A 72 -16.32 16.27 -10.27
C ASP A 72 -15.41 17.52 -10.27
N GLY A 73 -14.20 17.43 -9.76
CA GLY A 73 -13.21 18.49 -9.69
C GLY A 73 -13.25 19.34 -8.43
N THR A 74 -14.18 19.08 -7.51
CA THR A 74 -14.24 19.79 -6.24
C THR A 74 -13.28 19.18 -5.21
N ILE A 75 -12.82 20.00 -4.27
CA ILE A 75 -12.04 19.53 -3.13
C ILE A 75 -12.95 18.70 -2.21
N HIS A 76 -12.44 17.60 -1.68
CA HIS A 76 -13.13 16.82 -0.68
C HIS A 76 -13.07 17.53 0.68
N MET A 77 -14.15 18.23 1.05
CA MET A 77 -14.19 19.12 2.23
C MET A 77 -13.81 18.45 3.54
N GLY A 78 -14.17 17.15 3.72
CA GLY A 78 -13.73 16.39 4.90
C GLY A 78 -12.22 16.24 4.96
N MET A 79 -11.58 15.88 3.84
CA MET A 79 -10.11 15.75 3.78
C MET A 79 -9.41 17.08 3.99
N ASP A 80 -9.93 18.17 3.42
CA ASP A 80 -9.42 19.53 3.64
C ASP A 80 -9.53 19.95 5.13
N GLY A 81 -10.64 19.62 5.78
CA GLY A 81 -10.82 19.86 7.21
C GLY A 81 -9.81 19.09 8.06
N PHE A 82 -9.71 17.80 7.87
CA PHE A 82 -8.78 16.94 8.60
C PHE A 82 -7.29 17.27 8.32
N GLN A 83 -6.98 17.72 7.10
CA GLN A 83 -5.63 18.20 6.79
C GLN A 83 -5.27 19.46 7.61
N LYS A 84 -6.20 20.39 7.78
CA LYS A 84 -6.01 21.61 8.58
C LYS A 84 -5.80 21.31 10.07
N GLU A 85 -6.52 20.32 10.58
CA GLU A 85 -6.38 19.84 11.96
C GLU A 85 -5.19 18.87 12.15
N LYS A 86 -4.57 18.41 11.07
CA LYS A 86 -3.50 17.40 11.05
C LYS A 86 -3.93 16.06 11.64
N ASP A 87 -5.19 15.71 11.50
CA ASP A 87 -5.75 14.48 12.04
C ASP A 87 -5.39 13.24 11.20
N MET A 88 -5.21 12.12 11.90
CA MET A 88 -5.04 10.80 11.29
C MET A 88 -6.39 10.23 10.89
N LEU A 89 -6.49 9.67 9.68
CA LEU A 89 -7.73 9.12 9.14
C LEU A 89 -7.58 7.71 8.62
N GLN A 90 -8.63 6.92 8.81
CA GLN A 90 -8.89 5.72 8.02
C GLN A 90 -9.91 6.09 6.93
N VAL A 91 -9.47 6.09 5.68
CA VAL A 91 -10.32 6.45 4.54
C VAL A 91 -10.78 5.19 3.83
N PRO A 92 -12.08 4.88 3.84
CA PRO A 92 -12.64 3.69 3.18
C PRO A 92 -12.45 3.72 1.66
N LEU A 93 -12.33 2.53 1.06
CA LEU A 93 -12.24 2.34 -0.38
C LEU A 93 -13.37 3.04 -1.14
N GLY A 94 -14.61 2.99 -0.60
CA GLY A 94 -15.76 3.67 -1.20
C GLY A 94 -15.53 5.16 -1.38
N VAL A 95 -14.90 5.82 -0.39
CA VAL A 95 -14.57 7.25 -0.46
C VAL A 95 -13.45 7.51 -1.44
N ILE A 96 -12.35 6.73 -1.37
CA ILE A 96 -11.19 6.86 -2.28
C ILE A 96 -11.61 6.64 -3.73
N SER A 97 -12.59 5.76 -3.98
CA SER A 97 -13.08 5.45 -5.33
C SER A 97 -13.69 6.63 -6.06
N ASP A 98 -14.10 7.70 -5.35
CA ASP A 98 -14.63 8.94 -5.93
C ASP A 98 -13.54 9.99 -6.21
N TRP A 99 -12.30 9.73 -5.82
CA TRP A 99 -11.21 10.68 -6.03
C TRP A 99 -10.58 10.53 -7.41
N LYS A 100 -10.10 11.64 -7.95
CA LYS A 100 -9.31 11.68 -9.19
C LYS A 100 -7.86 12.10 -8.94
N GLU A 101 -7.60 12.78 -7.81
CA GLU A 101 -6.28 13.34 -7.49
C GLU A 101 -6.09 13.36 -5.96
N VAL A 102 -4.87 13.12 -5.53
CA VAL A 102 -4.43 13.29 -4.14
C VAL A 102 -3.22 14.22 -4.15
N ARG A 103 -3.25 15.25 -3.31
CA ARG A 103 -2.15 16.22 -3.18
C ARG A 103 -1.48 16.06 -1.83
N CYS A 104 -0.16 16.04 -1.87
CA CYS A 104 0.70 15.93 -0.69
C CYS A 104 1.53 17.19 -0.51
N LEU A 105 1.89 17.50 0.72
CA LEU A 105 2.78 18.61 1.02
C LEU A 105 4.11 18.45 0.28
N GLN A 106 4.55 19.50 -0.40
CA GLN A 106 5.79 19.51 -1.18
C GLN A 106 5.90 18.38 -2.23
N GLN A 107 4.75 17.81 -2.66
CA GLN A 107 4.69 16.64 -3.55
C GLN A 107 5.49 15.44 -3.01
N LYS A 108 5.47 15.23 -1.69
CA LYS A 108 6.14 14.13 -1.00
C LYS A 108 5.18 13.44 -0.04
N ILE A 109 5.33 12.11 0.09
CA ILE A 109 4.62 11.34 1.09
C ILE A 109 5.55 10.32 1.74
N TYR A 110 5.42 10.18 3.06
CA TYR A 110 6.11 9.14 3.81
C TYR A 110 5.14 7.98 4.04
N ILE A 111 5.52 6.81 3.56
CA ILE A 111 4.69 5.60 3.67
C ILE A 111 5.40 4.63 4.59
N VAL A 112 4.70 4.21 5.64
CA VAL A 112 5.22 3.26 6.62
C VAL A 112 4.33 2.02 6.71
N GLU A 113 4.90 0.92 7.18
CA GLU A 113 4.17 -0.31 7.36
C GLU A 113 3.41 -0.35 8.70
N ASN A 114 4.05 0.16 9.75
CA ASN A 114 3.59 0.05 11.13
C ASN A 114 2.70 1.23 11.55
N PRO A 115 1.49 0.98 12.13
CA PRO A 115 0.61 2.04 12.62
C PRO A 115 1.20 2.90 13.74
N SER A 116 2.05 2.32 14.61
CA SER A 116 2.69 3.11 15.70
C SER A 116 3.68 4.13 15.14
N VAL A 117 4.48 3.73 14.15
CA VAL A 117 5.41 4.64 13.45
C VAL A 117 4.63 5.70 12.68
N PHE A 118 3.52 5.33 12.04
CA PHE A 118 2.62 6.28 11.38
C PHE A 118 2.11 7.35 12.35
N ALA A 119 1.61 6.94 13.53
CA ALA A 119 1.13 7.88 14.54
C ALA A 119 2.24 8.85 14.99
N MET A 120 3.45 8.33 15.25
CA MET A 120 4.59 9.17 15.63
C MET A 120 4.96 10.20 14.54
N LEU A 121 4.91 9.80 13.26
CA LEU A 121 5.18 10.72 12.14
C LEU A 121 4.10 11.81 12.04
N CYS A 122 2.84 11.46 12.21
CA CYS A 122 1.74 12.42 12.16
C CYS A 122 1.81 13.47 13.28
N GLU A 123 2.28 13.08 14.47
CA GLU A 123 2.45 14.00 15.61
C GLU A 123 3.65 14.92 15.46
N LYS A 124 4.78 14.40 14.96
CA LYS A 124 6.08 15.07 14.97
C LYS A 124 6.41 15.84 13.70
N ALA A 125 5.85 15.44 12.57
CA ALA A 125 6.29 15.91 11.26
C ALA A 125 5.23 16.71 10.51
N GLU A 126 5.65 17.84 9.93
CA GLU A 126 4.83 18.58 8.97
C GLU A 126 4.98 17.96 7.57
N CYS A 127 4.53 16.71 7.41
CA CYS A 127 4.60 15.97 6.16
C CYS A 127 3.30 15.21 5.89
N SER A 128 3.08 14.85 4.64
CA SER A 128 2.01 13.90 4.29
C SER A 128 2.47 12.49 4.61
N CYS A 129 1.61 11.71 5.26
CA CYS A 129 1.93 10.36 5.69
C CYS A 129 0.84 9.37 5.28
N MET A 130 1.23 8.11 5.07
CA MET A 130 0.35 6.99 4.81
C MET A 130 0.87 5.75 5.54
N CYS A 131 -0.04 4.91 6.04
CA CYS A 131 0.29 3.61 6.61
C CYS A 131 -0.32 2.49 5.77
N MET A 132 0.50 1.50 5.39
CA MET A 132 0.05 0.30 4.69
C MET A 132 -0.61 -0.72 5.61
N ASN A 133 -0.28 -0.69 6.90
CA ASN A 133 -0.78 -1.62 7.91
C ASN A 133 -0.60 -3.09 7.50
N GLY A 134 0.65 -3.47 7.22
CA GLY A 134 1.05 -4.78 6.71
C GLY A 134 0.87 -4.92 5.20
N GLN A 135 0.28 -6.01 4.75
CA GLN A 135 0.09 -6.27 3.31
C GLN A 135 -0.80 -5.22 2.64
N PRO A 136 -0.38 -4.64 1.50
CA PRO A 136 -1.16 -3.63 0.80
C PRO A 136 -2.58 -4.11 0.47
N ARG A 137 -3.57 -3.29 0.82
CA ARG A 137 -4.98 -3.50 0.47
C ARG A 137 -5.33 -2.69 -0.79
N LEU A 138 -6.49 -2.97 -1.40
CA LEU A 138 -6.94 -2.25 -2.59
C LEU A 138 -6.99 -0.73 -2.36
N ALA A 139 -7.48 -0.26 -1.22
CA ALA A 139 -7.52 1.16 -0.88
C ALA A 139 -6.12 1.80 -0.91
N GLY A 140 -5.12 1.12 -0.34
CA GLY A 140 -3.73 1.57 -0.38
C GLY A 140 -3.17 1.63 -1.79
N LEU A 141 -3.39 0.59 -2.61
CA LEU A 141 -2.92 0.54 -3.99
C LEU A 141 -3.62 1.58 -4.88
N MET A 142 -4.92 1.85 -4.65
CA MET A 142 -5.61 2.95 -5.34
C MET A 142 -5.05 4.33 -4.97
N LEU A 143 -4.66 4.51 -3.70
CA LEU A 143 -3.97 5.75 -3.32
C LEU A 143 -2.61 5.87 -4.02
N LEU A 144 -1.83 4.79 -4.15
CA LEU A 144 -0.59 4.82 -4.92
C LEU A 144 -0.83 5.23 -6.39
N ASP A 145 -1.88 4.69 -7.02
CA ASP A 145 -2.27 5.07 -8.40
C ASP A 145 -2.61 6.58 -8.51
N LEU A 146 -3.25 7.15 -7.47
CA LEU A 146 -3.57 8.58 -7.42
C LEU A 146 -2.34 9.45 -7.14
N LEU A 147 -1.45 9.01 -6.25
CA LEU A 147 -0.18 9.68 -5.95
C LEU A 147 0.76 9.72 -7.16
N GLU A 148 0.78 8.63 -7.95
CA GLU A 148 1.53 8.58 -9.20
C GLU A 148 1.03 9.63 -10.19
N LYS A 149 -0.29 9.73 -10.39
CA LYS A 149 -0.92 10.74 -11.26
C LYS A 149 -0.61 12.17 -10.82
N SER A 150 -0.46 12.40 -9.53
CA SER A 150 -0.11 13.70 -8.95
C SER A 150 1.40 13.99 -8.99
N GLY A 151 2.23 13.06 -9.48
CA GLY A 151 3.68 13.20 -9.53
C GLY A 151 4.35 13.22 -8.14
N THR A 152 3.72 12.63 -7.13
CA THR A 152 4.21 12.61 -5.75
C THR A 152 5.43 11.71 -5.63
N THR A 153 6.45 12.15 -4.89
CA THR A 153 7.60 11.32 -4.53
C THR A 153 7.30 10.52 -3.26
N ILE A 154 7.54 9.22 -3.30
CA ILE A 154 7.34 8.32 -2.14
C ILE A 154 8.67 8.11 -1.40
N TYR A 155 8.61 8.18 -0.08
CA TYR A 155 9.63 7.73 0.87
C TYR A 155 9.02 6.60 1.69
N TYR A 156 9.44 5.36 1.39
CA TYR A 156 8.87 4.16 2.01
C TYR A 156 9.81 3.57 3.05
N SER A 157 9.26 3.20 4.20
CA SER A 157 9.94 2.44 5.25
C SER A 157 9.05 1.29 5.73
N GLY A 158 9.66 0.14 6.00
CA GLY A 158 8.98 -1.05 6.53
C GLY A 158 9.88 -1.81 7.50
N ASP A 159 9.40 -2.92 8.02
CA ASP A 159 10.21 -3.81 8.83
C ASP A 159 11.38 -4.38 8.02
N LEU A 160 12.51 -4.53 8.68
CA LEU A 160 13.73 -5.08 8.08
C LEU A 160 13.78 -6.60 8.36
N ASP A 161 12.78 -7.27 7.82
CA ASP A 161 12.62 -8.71 7.81
C ASP A 161 12.28 -9.21 6.38
N PRO A 162 12.28 -10.52 6.11
CA PRO A 162 12.07 -11.02 4.75
C PRO A 162 10.76 -10.58 4.10
N GLU A 163 9.67 -10.51 4.86
CA GLU A 163 8.37 -10.11 4.37
C GLU A 163 8.31 -8.61 4.10
N GLY A 164 8.82 -7.78 5.02
CA GLY A 164 8.85 -6.32 4.88
C GLY A 164 9.71 -5.87 3.70
N ILE A 165 10.90 -6.49 3.52
CA ILE A 165 11.77 -6.23 2.35
C ILE A 165 11.07 -6.62 1.04
N LEU A 166 10.36 -7.76 1.01
CA LEU A 166 9.61 -8.16 -0.18
C LEU A 166 8.43 -7.22 -0.48
N ILE A 167 7.74 -6.72 0.55
CA ILE A 167 6.68 -5.71 0.39
C ILE A 167 7.28 -4.42 -0.18
N ALA A 168 8.40 -3.96 0.38
CA ALA A 168 9.11 -2.77 -0.08
C ALA A 168 9.46 -2.85 -1.57
N GLN A 169 10.09 -3.96 -2.02
CA GLN A 169 10.39 -4.18 -3.43
C GLN A 169 9.12 -4.16 -4.29
N LYS A 170 8.07 -4.90 -3.89
CA LYS A 170 6.82 -4.93 -4.66
C LYS A 170 6.16 -3.57 -4.80
N LEU A 171 6.21 -2.74 -3.76
CA LEU A 171 5.68 -1.38 -3.82
C LEU A 171 6.51 -0.50 -4.76
N ALA A 172 7.84 -0.64 -4.73
CA ALA A 172 8.73 0.06 -5.64
C ALA A 172 8.53 -0.39 -7.11
N ASP A 173 8.31 -1.68 -7.36
CA ASP A 173 8.00 -2.21 -8.69
C ASP A 173 6.61 -1.77 -9.19
N TYR A 174 5.67 -1.57 -8.28
CA TYR A 174 4.31 -1.14 -8.60
C TYR A 174 4.22 0.34 -8.92
N TYR A 175 4.91 1.19 -8.14
CA TYR A 175 4.82 2.65 -8.26
C TYR A 175 5.76 3.16 -9.36
N ARG A 176 5.20 3.74 -10.42
CA ARG A 176 5.98 4.20 -11.59
C ARG A 176 6.60 5.59 -11.43
N GLY A 177 6.31 6.27 -10.31
CA GLY A 177 6.89 7.57 -9.96
C GLY A 177 8.23 7.45 -9.24
N LYS A 178 8.67 8.54 -8.60
CA LYS A 178 9.89 8.55 -7.79
C LYS A 178 9.66 7.83 -6.46
N PHE A 179 10.41 6.74 -6.23
CA PHE A 179 10.31 5.90 -5.05
C PHE A 179 11.67 5.75 -4.37
N HIS A 180 11.73 6.10 -3.09
CA HIS A 180 12.91 5.98 -2.25
C HIS A 180 12.63 5.03 -1.08
N PHE A 181 13.56 4.10 -0.83
CA PHE A 181 13.61 3.39 0.43
C PHE A 181 14.19 4.33 1.48
N TRP A 182 13.48 4.50 2.57
CA TRP A 182 13.81 5.42 3.65
C TRP A 182 13.95 4.63 4.95
N HIS A 183 15.07 4.76 5.62
CA HIS A 183 15.40 3.93 6.78
C HIS A 183 15.33 2.41 6.48
N MET A 184 15.92 2.01 5.37
CA MET A 184 15.98 0.60 4.95
C MET A 184 17.39 0.20 4.50
N ASP A 185 18.40 0.75 5.13
CA ASP A 185 19.80 0.43 4.86
C ASP A 185 20.43 -0.48 5.94
N PRO A 186 21.67 -0.96 5.76
CA PRO A 186 22.36 -1.78 6.74
C PRO A 186 22.56 -1.12 8.10
N GLU A 187 22.71 0.19 8.16
CA GLU A 187 22.87 0.92 9.42
C GLU A 187 21.57 0.96 10.21
N ASP A 188 20.45 1.21 9.53
CA ASP A 188 19.11 1.16 10.10
C ASP A 188 18.77 -0.26 10.58
N TYR A 189 19.13 -1.30 9.82
CA TYR A 189 18.97 -2.68 10.28
C TYR A 189 19.75 -2.96 11.56
N ASN A 190 21.00 -2.54 11.65
CA ASN A 190 21.81 -2.75 12.85
C ASN A 190 21.24 -2.04 14.09
N LYS A 191 20.62 -0.86 13.92
CA LYS A 191 19.92 -0.14 14.99
C LYS A 191 18.60 -0.83 15.40
N SER A 192 17.87 -1.39 14.43
CA SER A 192 16.52 -1.95 14.65
C SER A 192 16.53 -3.44 14.99
N ARG A 193 17.66 -4.10 14.85
CA ARG A 193 17.81 -5.56 15.02
C ARG A 193 17.25 -6.05 16.36
N SER A 194 16.47 -7.12 16.29
CA SER A 194 15.88 -7.81 17.43
C SER A 194 16.61 -9.12 17.73
N GLU A 195 16.14 -9.82 18.75
CA GLU A 195 16.57 -11.19 19.07
C GLU A 195 15.70 -12.25 18.36
N GLU A 196 14.65 -11.83 17.64
CA GLU A 196 13.78 -12.76 16.91
C GLU A 196 14.51 -13.40 15.74
N VAL A 197 14.74 -14.70 15.86
CA VAL A 197 15.42 -15.50 14.83
C VAL A 197 14.46 -15.79 13.67
N ILE A 198 14.91 -15.48 12.47
CA ILE A 198 14.16 -15.73 11.24
C ILE A 198 14.34 -17.21 10.85
N SER A 199 13.24 -17.92 10.63
CA SER A 199 13.27 -19.31 10.20
C SER A 199 13.85 -19.46 8.77
N ASP A 200 14.45 -20.62 8.48
CA ASP A 200 15.00 -20.90 7.14
C ASP A 200 13.95 -20.80 6.01
N ARG A 201 12.70 -21.09 6.32
CA ARG A 201 11.58 -20.91 5.39
C ARG A 201 11.37 -19.44 5.02
N ARG A 202 11.40 -18.55 6.00
CA ARG A 202 11.29 -17.10 5.80
C ARG A 202 12.53 -16.54 5.09
N MET A 203 13.73 -17.02 5.47
CA MET A 203 14.98 -16.58 4.83
C MET A 203 14.99 -16.78 3.30
N LYS A 204 14.33 -17.84 2.78
CA LYS A 204 14.19 -18.08 1.33
C LYS A 204 13.39 -16.99 0.60
N ILE A 205 12.64 -16.17 1.31
CA ILE A 205 11.94 -15.02 0.71
C ILE A 205 12.94 -14.00 0.19
N LEU A 206 14.07 -13.82 0.89
CA LEU A 206 15.13 -12.89 0.49
C LEU A 206 15.81 -13.25 -0.84
N ASP A 207 15.71 -14.51 -1.28
CA ASP A 207 16.25 -14.94 -2.59
C ASP A 207 15.43 -14.39 -3.77
N LYS A 208 14.25 -13.82 -3.51
CA LYS A 208 13.38 -13.16 -4.49
C LYS A 208 13.67 -11.66 -4.64
N ILE A 209 14.55 -11.12 -3.81
CA ILE A 209 14.87 -9.69 -3.85
C ILE A 209 15.88 -9.45 -4.95
N THR A 210 15.52 -8.57 -5.88
CA THR A 210 16.31 -8.23 -7.07
C THR A 210 16.61 -6.74 -7.16
N ASP A 211 15.92 -5.88 -6.37
CA ASP A 211 16.19 -4.46 -6.33
C ASP A 211 17.57 -4.20 -5.70
N VAL A 212 18.47 -3.67 -6.52
CA VAL A 212 19.88 -3.43 -6.14
C VAL A 212 20.03 -2.53 -4.92
N ARG A 213 19.06 -1.65 -4.66
CA ARG A 213 19.04 -0.72 -3.53
C ARG A 213 18.84 -1.44 -2.19
N LEU A 214 18.26 -2.65 -2.21
CA LEU A 214 17.96 -3.46 -1.02
C LEU A 214 19.00 -4.57 -0.76
N ILE A 215 19.90 -4.86 -1.71
CA ILE A 215 20.83 -6.00 -1.59
C ILE A 215 21.71 -5.87 -0.35
N SER A 216 22.23 -4.68 -0.06
CA SER A 216 23.12 -4.48 1.09
C SER A 216 22.44 -4.79 2.44
N VAL A 217 21.19 -4.40 2.63
CA VAL A 217 20.43 -4.73 3.85
C VAL A 217 20.02 -6.20 3.87
N VAL A 218 19.71 -6.80 2.71
CA VAL A 218 19.42 -8.23 2.59
C VAL A 218 20.63 -9.07 3.02
N ASP A 219 21.85 -8.66 2.65
CA ASP A 219 23.07 -9.36 3.05
C ASP A 219 23.29 -9.31 4.58
N GLU A 220 23.02 -8.18 5.21
CA GLU A 220 23.07 -8.08 6.69
C GLU A 220 21.99 -8.94 7.36
N ILE A 221 20.75 -8.97 6.84
CA ILE A 221 19.70 -9.85 7.36
C ILE A 221 20.11 -11.34 7.21
N LYS A 222 20.68 -11.73 6.08
CA LYS A 222 21.19 -13.11 5.84
C LYS A 222 22.33 -13.48 6.80
N LYS A 223 23.19 -12.53 7.13
CA LYS A 223 24.32 -12.72 8.03
C LYS A 223 23.89 -12.94 9.49
N TYR A 224 22.98 -12.10 9.98
CA TYR A 224 22.57 -12.14 11.40
C TYR A 224 21.34 -13.03 11.65
N LYS A 225 20.51 -13.27 10.64
CA LYS A 225 19.30 -14.10 10.68
C LYS A 225 18.28 -13.67 11.75
N THR A 226 18.22 -12.39 12.05
CA THR A 226 17.24 -11.80 12.98
C THR A 226 16.43 -10.70 12.31
N ALA A 227 15.19 -10.49 12.79
CA ALA A 227 14.33 -9.41 12.28
C ALA A 227 14.78 -8.05 12.83
N GLY A 228 14.62 -6.99 12.04
CA GLY A 228 14.71 -5.60 12.47
C GLY A 228 13.32 -4.95 12.45
N TYR A 229 12.93 -4.29 13.54
CA TYR A 229 11.63 -3.67 13.68
C TYR A 229 11.66 -2.19 13.45
N GLN A 230 10.76 -1.70 12.59
CA GLN A 230 10.67 -0.30 12.20
C GLN A 230 10.57 0.64 13.40
N GLU A 231 9.82 0.29 14.44
CA GLU A 231 9.66 1.13 15.64
C GLU A 231 10.97 1.48 16.32
N ARG A 232 11.97 0.59 16.27
CA ARG A 232 13.28 0.84 16.90
C ARG A 232 14.13 1.88 16.17
N ILE A 233 13.77 2.21 14.94
CA ILE A 233 14.47 3.22 14.15
C ILE A 233 13.99 4.63 14.51
N PHE A 234 12.72 4.75 14.89
CA PHE A 234 12.04 6.04 15.09
C PHE A 234 11.90 6.48 16.56
N VAL A 235 12.37 5.65 17.49
CA VAL A 235 12.38 5.97 18.94
C VAL A 235 13.60 6.77 19.35
#